data_9ea81964a807663bfd8544774c091017
#
_entry.id   9ea81964a807663bfd8544774c091017
#
_cell.length_a   1.000
_cell.length_b   1.000
_cell.length_c   1.000
_cell.angle_alpha   90.00
_cell.angle_beta   90.00
_cell.angle_gamma   90.00
#
_symmetry.space_group_name_H-M   'P 1'
#
loop_
_entity.id
_entity.type
_entity.pdbx_description
1 polymer ?
#
loop_
_entity_poly.entity_id
_entity_poly.type
_entity_poly.pdbx_seq_one_letter_code
_entity_poly.pdbx_strand_id
1 'polypeptide(L)'
;MSLFLDIRQSKRDSGLPNQITHKNHTSGQQIFRVLRRDPVPLVFLSLSAPNRSVQLWKLNSEGRQAIIAKSVRRLLPVINHIESELKIESFVFDFDGTLAVLRLDFAAMKLRLNALAANYFAPTPPRPFLPVLEWLAWLDERIRESTGDRTGEFRHKALAMISEMELQAARSGALFPFTRPLLKSLAEIGAKTAIITRNCEAAVRLVFPDISDYCSGFFPRDHVLSPKPDPAHLIHALDSIGAQLRTAIMIGDHPMDIQTGKAAGVMTAGVCSGSTCKEELVRAGADWVADDCQTLIEFLTTMESGDGCTRPVG
;
A
#
# COMPACT_ATOMS: atom_id res chain seq x y z
N MET A 1 -2.49 -24.77 13.51
CA MET A 1 -3.94 -25.13 13.52
C MET A 1 -4.62 -24.23 12.48
N SER A 2 -5.14 -24.84 11.44
CA SER A 2 -5.65 -24.20 10.21
C SER A 2 -6.94 -23.42 10.49
N LEU A 3 -7.00 -22.13 10.11
CA LEU A 3 -8.25 -21.37 10.08
C LEU A 3 -9.00 -21.70 8.79
N PHE A 4 -10.06 -22.49 8.90
CA PHE A 4 -11.03 -22.68 7.84
C PHE A 4 -12.04 -21.54 7.89
N LEU A 5 -12.11 -20.74 6.82
CA LEU A 5 -13.30 -19.94 6.54
C LEU A 5 -14.25 -20.83 5.72
N ASP A 6 -15.27 -21.35 6.37
CA ASP A 6 -16.33 -22.14 5.75
C ASP A 6 -17.39 -21.17 5.20
N ILE A 7 -17.36 -20.94 3.89
CA ILE A 7 -18.44 -20.25 3.18
C ILE A 7 -19.36 -21.30 2.58
N ARG A 8 -20.33 -21.77 3.38
CA ARG A 8 -21.48 -22.48 2.83
C ARG A 8 -22.46 -21.47 2.26
N GLN A 9 -22.73 -21.60 0.97
CA GLN A 9 -23.85 -20.94 0.30
C GLN A 9 -25.18 -21.38 0.91
N SER A 10 -25.86 -20.43 1.57
CA SER A 10 -27.30 -20.50 1.73
C SER A 10 -27.93 -19.69 0.59
N LYS A 11 -28.52 -20.38 -0.37
CA LYS A 11 -29.51 -19.78 -1.27
C LYS A 11 -30.82 -19.71 -0.48
N ARG A 12 -31.28 -18.52 -0.22
CA ARG A 12 -32.65 -17.96 -0.29
C ARG A 12 -32.92 -16.95 0.83
N ASP A 13 -33.41 -15.82 0.37
CA ASP A 13 -34.27 -14.84 1.02
C ASP A 13 -33.71 -13.81 2.00
N SER A 14 -33.96 -12.55 1.62
CA SER A 14 -34.13 -11.33 2.43
C SER A 14 -32.87 -10.71 3.07
N GLY A 15 -32.52 -9.57 2.49
CA GLY A 15 -31.86 -8.39 2.99
C GLY A 15 -31.49 -8.28 4.46
N LEU A 16 -30.18 -8.32 4.73
CA LEU A 16 -29.45 -7.61 5.78
C LEU A 16 -27.99 -8.08 5.79
N PRO A 17 -27.00 -7.25 6.13
CA PRO A 17 -25.60 -7.59 5.98
C PRO A 17 -25.13 -8.57 7.07
N ASN A 18 -24.46 -9.64 6.66
CA ASN A 18 -23.85 -10.61 7.56
C ASN A 18 -22.73 -9.98 8.38
N GLN A 19 -22.91 -9.95 9.69
CA GLN A 19 -21.86 -9.70 10.67
C GLN A 19 -20.85 -10.85 10.63
N ILE A 20 -19.60 -10.56 10.35
CA ILE A 20 -18.49 -11.48 10.47
C ILE A 20 -18.05 -11.48 11.93
N THR A 21 -18.34 -12.58 12.66
CA THR A 21 -17.84 -12.78 14.02
C THR A 21 -16.37 -13.16 13.99
N HIS A 22 -15.51 -12.28 14.48
CA HIS A 22 -14.10 -12.57 14.74
C HIS A 22 -13.96 -13.56 15.92
N LYS A 23 -13.41 -14.73 15.66
CA LYS A 23 -12.82 -15.57 16.70
C LYS A 23 -11.32 -15.30 16.75
N ASN A 24 -10.86 -14.74 17.86
CA ASN A 24 -9.45 -14.56 18.18
C ASN A 24 -8.72 -15.90 18.17
N HIS A 25 -7.72 -16.04 17.31
CA HIS A 25 -6.71 -17.08 17.40
C HIS A 25 -5.31 -16.45 17.38
N THR A 26 -4.51 -16.87 18.34
CA THR A 26 -3.12 -16.56 18.64
C THR A 26 -2.27 -16.32 17.40
N SER A 27 -1.54 -15.21 17.46
CA SER A 27 -0.69 -14.59 16.48
C SER A 27 0.42 -15.50 15.92
N GLY A 28 0.23 -15.94 14.68
CA GLY A 28 1.32 -16.28 13.79
C GLY A 28 1.29 -15.24 12.66
N GLN A 29 2.35 -14.48 12.47
CA GLN A 29 2.50 -13.55 11.36
C GLN A 29 2.35 -14.31 10.05
N GLN A 30 1.42 -13.91 9.19
CA GLN A 30 1.15 -14.56 7.91
C GLN A 30 1.36 -13.58 6.77
N ILE A 31 2.19 -13.98 5.80
CA ILE A 31 2.39 -13.25 4.55
C ILE A 31 1.77 -14.06 3.41
N PHE A 32 1.09 -13.36 2.49
CA PHE A 32 0.43 -13.95 1.35
C PHE A 32 0.98 -13.37 0.06
N ARG A 33 1.46 -14.22 -0.83
CA ARG A 33 1.78 -13.88 -2.20
C ARG A 33 0.62 -14.25 -3.11
N VAL A 34 0.21 -13.33 -3.97
CA VAL A 34 -0.85 -13.53 -4.95
C VAL A 34 -0.22 -13.78 -6.30
N LEU A 35 -0.31 -15.00 -6.81
CA LEU A 35 0.20 -15.36 -8.14
C LEU A 35 -0.92 -15.20 -9.17
N ARG A 36 -0.75 -14.29 -10.14
CA ARG A 36 -1.67 -14.10 -11.26
C ARG A 36 -1.00 -14.53 -12.56
N ARG A 37 -1.60 -15.49 -13.29
CA ARG A 37 -1.34 -15.77 -14.70
C ARG A 37 -2.68 -15.91 -15.41
N ASP A 38 -2.97 -15.06 -16.37
CA ASP A 38 -4.11 -15.25 -17.28
C ASP A 38 -3.79 -16.36 -18.29
N PRO A 39 -4.68 -17.33 -18.51
CA PRO A 39 -6.02 -17.61 -17.94
C PRO A 39 -6.02 -18.71 -16.85
N VAL A 40 -5.11 -18.66 -15.89
CA VAL A 40 -4.95 -19.68 -14.84
C VAL A 40 -5.68 -19.24 -13.58
N PRO A 41 -6.39 -20.14 -12.86
CA PRO A 41 -7.08 -19.81 -11.63
C PRO A 41 -6.10 -19.28 -10.56
N LEU A 42 -6.57 -18.32 -9.75
CA LEU A 42 -5.82 -17.72 -8.65
C LEU A 42 -5.19 -18.78 -7.74
N VAL A 43 -3.87 -18.75 -7.62
CA VAL A 43 -3.12 -19.62 -6.71
C VAL A 43 -2.62 -18.75 -5.56
N PHE A 44 -2.93 -19.15 -4.34
CA PHE A 44 -2.46 -18.50 -3.13
C PHE A 44 -1.34 -19.33 -2.50
N LEU A 45 -0.25 -18.67 -2.14
CA LEU A 45 0.84 -19.26 -1.39
C LEU A 45 0.79 -18.69 0.02
N SER A 46 0.57 -19.55 1.02
CA SER A 46 0.64 -19.18 2.42
C SER A 46 1.91 -19.74 3.04
N LEU A 47 2.70 -18.87 3.64
CA LEU A 47 3.90 -19.23 4.38
C LEU A 47 3.63 -18.99 5.88
N SER A 48 3.83 -20.00 6.71
CA SER A 48 3.71 -19.87 8.16
C SER A 48 5.07 -20.05 8.84
N ALA A 49 5.50 -19.06 9.60
CA ALA A 49 6.58 -19.22 10.58
C ALA A 49 6.04 -19.94 11.83
N PRO A 50 6.82 -20.81 12.52
CA PRO A 50 8.25 -21.10 12.41
C PRO A 50 8.62 -22.30 11.55
N ASN A 51 7.67 -23.04 10.96
CA ASN A 51 7.95 -24.36 10.32
C ASN A 51 8.12 -24.31 8.80
N ARG A 52 8.24 -23.13 8.15
CA ARG A 52 8.39 -22.96 6.68
C ARG A 52 7.49 -23.90 5.85
N SER A 53 6.25 -24.11 6.30
CA SER A 53 5.30 -24.90 5.52
C SER A 53 4.68 -24.06 4.43
N VAL A 54 4.90 -24.44 3.18
CA VAL A 54 4.29 -23.84 2.00
C VAL A 54 2.95 -24.53 1.73
N GLN A 55 1.87 -23.80 1.72
CA GLN A 55 0.56 -24.29 1.33
C GLN A 55 0.11 -23.57 0.07
N LEU A 56 -0.16 -24.33 -0.98
CA LEU A 56 -0.70 -23.85 -2.26
C LEU A 56 -2.20 -24.09 -2.31
N TRP A 57 -2.95 -23.04 -2.62
CA TRP A 57 -4.40 -23.08 -2.77
C TRP A 57 -4.81 -22.65 -4.17
N LYS A 58 -5.68 -23.41 -4.81
CA LYS A 58 -6.30 -23.06 -6.08
C LYS A 58 -7.76 -22.69 -5.83
N LEU A 59 -8.20 -21.53 -6.33
CA LEU A 59 -9.61 -21.16 -6.36
C LEU A 59 -10.22 -21.63 -7.68
N ASN A 60 -11.26 -22.45 -7.61
CA ASN A 60 -12.15 -22.76 -8.72
C ASN A 60 -13.56 -22.23 -8.42
N SER A 61 -14.47 -22.34 -9.37
CA SER A 61 -15.87 -21.88 -9.26
C SER A 61 -16.66 -22.51 -8.12
N GLU A 62 -16.15 -23.57 -7.50
CA GLU A 62 -16.83 -24.36 -6.44
C GLU A 62 -16.23 -24.14 -5.03
N GLY A 63 -15.15 -23.35 -4.88
CA GLY A 63 -14.48 -23.09 -3.62
C GLY A 63 -13.02 -23.54 -3.60
N ARG A 64 -12.31 -23.31 -2.46
CA ARG A 64 -10.89 -23.57 -2.30
C ARG A 64 -10.59 -25.07 -2.27
N GLN A 65 -9.74 -25.56 -3.16
CA GLN A 65 -9.13 -26.88 -3.05
C GLN A 65 -7.67 -26.78 -2.66
N ALA A 66 -7.26 -27.46 -1.60
CA ALA A 66 -5.85 -27.60 -1.23
C ALA A 66 -5.13 -28.46 -2.27
N ILE A 67 -4.05 -27.94 -2.84
CA ILE A 67 -3.18 -28.72 -3.72
C ILE A 67 -2.24 -29.53 -2.84
N ILE A 68 -2.47 -30.85 -2.77
CA ILE A 68 -1.73 -31.77 -1.89
C ILE A 68 -0.22 -31.80 -2.25
N ALA A 69 0.61 -31.92 -1.23
CA ALA A 69 2.09 -31.85 -1.21
C ALA A 69 2.86 -32.62 -2.31
N LYS A 70 2.29 -33.55 -3.01
CA LYS A 70 2.96 -34.29 -4.11
C LYS A 70 3.23 -33.41 -5.34
N SER A 71 2.45 -32.35 -5.56
CA SER A 71 2.65 -31.43 -6.68
C SER A 71 3.64 -30.31 -6.34
N VAL A 72 3.84 -29.98 -5.07
CA VAL A 72 4.73 -28.91 -4.62
C VAL A 72 6.19 -29.22 -4.96
N ARG A 73 6.65 -30.47 -4.80
CA ARG A 73 8.03 -30.88 -5.15
C ARG A 73 8.39 -30.68 -6.63
N ARG A 74 7.41 -30.73 -7.54
CA ARG A 74 7.62 -30.44 -8.98
C ARG A 74 7.58 -28.95 -9.30
N LEU A 75 6.93 -28.15 -8.48
CA LEU A 75 6.81 -26.70 -8.65
C LEU A 75 7.92 -25.93 -7.92
N LEU A 76 8.54 -26.49 -6.90
CA LEU A 76 9.66 -25.90 -6.18
C LEU A 76 10.80 -25.39 -7.08
N PRO A 77 11.26 -26.11 -8.11
CA PRO A 77 12.30 -25.60 -9.02
C PRO A 77 11.82 -24.40 -9.84
N VAL A 78 10.54 -24.38 -10.22
CA VAL A 78 9.93 -23.26 -10.98
C VAL A 78 9.72 -22.06 -10.07
N ILE A 79 9.30 -22.27 -8.83
CA ILE A 79 9.13 -21.23 -7.82
C ILE A 79 10.50 -20.65 -7.47
N ASN A 80 11.49 -21.47 -7.20
CA ASN A 80 12.86 -21.04 -6.91
C ASN A 80 13.50 -20.32 -8.09
N HIS A 81 13.21 -20.73 -9.33
CA HIS A 81 13.69 -20.03 -10.53
C HIS A 81 13.03 -18.67 -10.70
N ILE A 82 11.73 -18.56 -10.46
CA ILE A 82 10.99 -17.29 -10.48
C ILE A 82 11.48 -16.37 -9.32
N GLU A 83 11.79 -16.94 -8.17
CA GLU A 83 12.29 -16.19 -7.01
C GLU A 83 13.74 -15.75 -7.18
N SER A 84 14.59 -16.52 -7.84
CA SER A 84 15.97 -16.14 -8.16
C SER A 84 16.07 -15.02 -9.22
N GLU A 85 15.01 -14.80 -10.00
CA GLU A 85 14.92 -13.70 -10.97
C GLU A 85 14.31 -12.41 -10.36
N LEU A 86 13.70 -12.48 -9.17
CA LEU A 86 13.01 -11.37 -8.50
C LEU A 86 13.92 -10.74 -7.44
N LYS A 87 14.98 -10.07 -7.87
CA LYS A 87 15.80 -9.26 -6.98
C LYS A 87 15.14 -7.89 -6.74
N ILE A 88 14.79 -7.59 -5.49
CA ILE A 88 14.27 -6.28 -5.10
C ILE A 88 15.43 -5.42 -4.60
N GLU A 89 15.80 -4.39 -5.34
CA GLU A 89 16.91 -3.49 -5.02
C GLU A 89 16.43 -2.12 -4.54
N SER A 90 15.14 -1.81 -4.74
CA SER A 90 14.58 -0.51 -4.43
C SER A 90 13.21 -0.62 -3.79
N PHE A 91 13.05 0.06 -2.66
CA PHE A 91 11.84 0.05 -1.85
C PHE A 91 11.23 1.44 -1.83
N VAL A 92 10.02 1.59 -2.34
CA VAL A 92 9.29 2.86 -2.30
C VAL A 92 8.13 2.72 -1.33
N PHE A 93 8.12 3.56 -0.31
CA PHE A 93 7.12 3.53 0.75
C PHE A 93 6.13 4.69 0.62
N ASP A 94 4.87 4.43 0.88
CA ASP A 94 3.97 5.47 1.37
C ASP A 94 4.38 5.89 2.79
N PHE A 95 3.80 6.99 3.32
CA PHE A 95 4.13 7.50 4.64
C PHE A 95 3.05 7.22 5.67
N ASP A 96 1.84 7.80 5.50
CA ASP A 96 0.76 7.69 6.48
C ASP A 96 0.05 6.35 6.38
N GLY A 97 -0.04 5.62 7.50
CA GLY A 97 -0.54 4.24 7.54
C GLY A 97 0.53 3.17 7.18
N THR A 98 1.71 3.59 6.68
CA THR A 98 2.78 2.70 6.20
C THR A 98 4.04 2.81 7.06
N LEU A 99 4.59 3.99 7.25
CA LEU A 99 5.77 4.30 8.06
C LEU A 99 5.44 5.12 9.32
N ALA A 100 4.29 5.76 9.32
CA ALA A 100 3.81 6.64 10.39
C ALA A 100 2.29 6.51 10.55
N VAL A 101 1.77 7.01 11.64
CA VAL A 101 0.34 7.22 11.83
C VAL A 101 0.04 8.71 11.96
N LEU A 102 -0.77 9.23 11.02
CA LEU A 102 -1.36 10.55 11.07
C LEU A 102 -2.88 10.39 11.17
N ARG A 103 -3.49 11.03 12.16
CA ARG A 103 -4.95 10.94 12.34
C ARG A 103 -5.66 12.02 11.55
N LEU A 104 -5.62 11.88 10.21
CA LEU A 104 -6.28 12.81 9.30
C LEU A 104 -7.80 12.60 9.27
N ASP A 105 -8.56 13.67 9.52
CA ASP A 105 -10.01 13.65 9.35
C ASP A 105 -10.39 14.05 7.92
N PHE A 106 -10.38 13.06 7.03
CA PHE A 106 -10.74 13.26 5.62
C PHE A 106 -12.21 13.71 5.44
N ALA A 107 -13.11 13.36 6.36
CA ALA A 107 -14.50 13.81 6.30
C ALA A 107 -14.61 15.31 6.60
N ALA A 108 -13.95 15.78 7.65
CA ALA A 108 -13.85 17.20 7.96
C ALA A 108 -13.14 17.98 6.85
N MET A 109 -12.10 17.41 6.27
CA MET A 109 -11.37 18.02 5.15
C MET A 109 -12.24 18.24 3.93
N LYS A 110 -13.05 17.25 3.54
CA LYS A 110 -14.04 17.37 2.45
C LYS A 110 -15.13 18.38 2.78
N LEU A 111 -15.58 18.46 4.04
CA LEU A 111 -16.55 19.46 4.47
C LEU A 111 -16.01 20.89 4.31
N ARG A 112 -14.80 21.16 4.77
CA ARG A 112 -14.14 22.46 4.64
C ARG A 112 -13.90 22.82 3.18
N LEU A 113 -13.47 21.87 2.36
CA LEU A 113 -13.26 22.07 0.93
C LEU A 113 -14.58 22.47 0.23
N ASN A 114 -15.68 21.79 0.57
CA ASN A 114 -17.00 22.12 0.03
C ASN A 114 -17.49 23.50 0.46
N ALA A 115 -17.26 23.88 1.73
CA ALA A 115 -17.59 25.19 2.23
C ALA A 115 -16.78 26.31 1.53
N LEU A 116 -15.49 26.05 1.26
CA LEU A 116 -14.67 26.97 0.49
C LEU A 116 -15.19 27.13 -0.95
N ALA A 117 -15.56 26.03 -1.61
CA ALA A 117 -16.09 26.03 -2.98
C ALA A 117 -17.41 26.80 -3.10
N ALA A 118 -18.25 26.84 -2.05
CA ALA A 118 -19.50 27.58 -2.03
C ALA A 118 -19.33 29.10 -2.24
N ASN A 119 -18.15 29.65 -2.04
CA ASN A 119 -17.83 31.05 -2.31
C ASN A 119 -17.61 31.34 -3.82
N TYR A 120 -17.50 30.32 -4.63
CA TYR A 120 -17.17 30.42 -6.05
C TYR A 120 -18.32 30.03 -6.98
N PHE A 121 -19.23 29.17 -6.52
CA PHE A 121 -20.45 28.81 -7.26
C PHE A 121 -21.57 28.29 -6.36
N ALA A 122 -22.82 28.48 -6.82
CA ALA A 122 -24.03 28.01 -6.17
C ALA A 122 -25.00 27.41 -7.22
N PRO A 123 -25.66 26.27 -6.91
CA PRO A 123 -25.48 25.46 -5.73
C PRO A 123 -24.15 24.69 -5.75
N THR A 124 -23.56 24.47 -4.57
CA THR A 124 -22.39 23.60 -4.46
C THR A 124 -22.78 22.19 -4.89
N PRO A 125 -21.99 21.55 -5.78
CA PRO A 125 -22.30 20.21 -6.24
C PRO A 125 -22.26 19.21 -5.08
N PRO A 126 -23.02 18.08 -5.19
CA PRO A 126 -22.99 17.05 -4.18
C PRO A 126 -21.56 16.51 -4.04
N ARG A 127 -21.16 16.18 -2.81
CA ARG A 127 -19.82 15.62 -2.52
C ARG A 127 -19.66 14.28 -3.24
N PRO A 128 -18.70 14.12 -4.14
CA PRO A 128 -18.43 12.82 -4.74
C PRO A 128 -17.72 11.90 -3.76
N PHE A 129 -17.76 10.59 -4.06
CA PHE A 129 -16.93 9.58 -3.38
C PHE A 129 -15.45 9.66 -3.77
N LEU A 130 -14.98 10.81 -4.26
CA LEU A 130 -13.59 11.01 -4.63
C LEU A 130 -12.72 11.27 -3.39
N PRO A 131 -11.45 10.86 -3.40
CA PRO A 131 -10.46 11.33 -2.43
C PRO A 131 -10.30 12.85 -2.49
N VAL A 132 -9.72 13.45 -1.44
CA VAL A 132 -9.74 14.92 -1.26
C VAL A 132 -9.06 15.67 -2.39
N LEU A 133 -7.88 15.24 -2.84
CA LEU A 133 -7.14 15.94 -3.90
C LEU A 133 -7.83 15.82 -5.27
N GLU A 134 -8.43 14.68 -5.56
CA GLU A 134 -9.23 14.47 -6.77
C GLU A 134 -10.53 15.31 -6.71
N TRP A 135 -11.12 15.42 -5.52
CA TRP A 135 -12.26 16.30 -5.31
C TRP A 135 -11.87 17.78 -5.50
N LEU A 136 -10.71 18.18 -4.97
CA LEU A 136 -10.16 19.53 -5.21
C LEU A 136 -9.96 19.79 -6.70
N ALA A 137 -9.34 18.86 -7.42
CA ALA A 137 -9.07 19.00 -8.84
C ALA A 137 -10.38 19.14 -9.64
N TRP A 138 -11.40 18.35 -9.31
CA TRP A 138 -12.72 18.45 -9.94
C TRP A 138 -13.41 19.79 -9.66
N LEU A 139 -13.33 20.28 -8.42
CA LEU A 139 -13.89 21.61 -8.06
C LEU A 139 -13.17 22.73 -8.79
N ASP A 140 -11.85 22.66 -8.88
CA ASP A 140 -11.00 23.63 -9.56
C ASP A 140 -11.39 23.75 -11.06
N GLU A 141 -11.60 22.61 -11.71
CA GLU A 141 -12.06 22.58 -13.10
C GLU A 141 -13.44 23.22 -13.26
N ARG A 142 -14.39 22.90 -12.38
CA ARG A 142 -15.75 23.49 -12.41
C ARG A 142 -15.76 24.99 -12.15
N ILE A 143 -14.90 25.46 -11.27
CA ILE A 143 -14.74 26.90 -11.00
C ILE A 143 -14.19 27.59 -12.25
N ARG A 144 -13.21 26.97 -12.92
CA ARG A 144 -12.64 27.49 -14.17
C ARG A 144 -13.69 27.63 -15.27
N GLU A 145 -14.52 26.61 -15.45
CA GLU A 145 -15.62 26.63 -16.43
C GLU A 145 -16.65 27.74 -16.15
N SER A 146 -16.91 28.04 -14.87
CA SER A 146 -17.99 28.98 -14.47
C SER A 146 -17.55 30.42 -14.28
N THR A 147 -16.30 30.68 -13.87
CA THR A 147 -15.83 32.01 -13.44
C THR A 147 -14.64 32.55 -14.22
N GLY A 148 -14.07 31.77 -15.16
CA GLY A 148 -12.86 32.13 -15.88
C GLY A 148 -11.60 32.08 -14.99
N ASP A 149 -10.91 33.19 -14.78
CA ASP A 149 -9.54 33.25 -14.25
C ASP A 149 -9.41 33.16 -12.70
N ARG A 150 -10.46 32.79 -11.95
CA ARG A 150 -10.41 32.70 -10.47
C ARG A 150 -9.89 31.37 -9.93
N THR A 151 -9.48 30.46 -10.76
CA THR A 151 -9.05 29.09 -10.38
C THR A 151 -7.81 29.09 -9.50
N GLY A 152 -6.83 29.93 -9.78
CA GLY A 152 -5.60 30.01 -9.00
C GLY A 152 -5.82 30.35 -7.52
N GLU A 153 -6.76 31.25 -7.24
CA GLU A 153 -7.11 31.65 -5.87
C GLU A 153 -7.77 30.52 -5.09
N PHE A 154 -8.76 29.84 -5.70
CA PHE A 154 -9.44 28.71 -5.07
C PHE A 154 -8.46 27.58 -4.74
N ARG A 155 -7.68 27.14 -5.73
CA ARG A 155 -6.70 26.08 -5.58
C ARG A 155 -5.68 26.39 -4.48
N HIS A 156 -5.18 27.61 -4.46
CA HIS A 156 -4.23 28.07 -3.42
C HIS A 156 -4.83 27.99 -2.01
N LYS A 157 -6.04 28.54 -1.82
CA LYS A 157 -6.75 28.50 -0.53
C LYS A 157 -7.08 27.06 -0.10
N ALA A 158 -7.50 26.23 -1.04
CA ALA A 158 -7.84 24.82 -0.79
C ALA A 158 -6.60 24.02 -0.35
N LEU A 159 -5.47 24.16 -1.05
CA LEU A 159 -4.23 23.50 -0.68
C LEU A 159 -3.67 24.00 0.65
N ALA A 160 -3.73 25.32 0.93
CA ALA A 160 -3.34 25.88 2.21
C ALA A 160 -4.17 25.31 3.37
N MET A 161 -5.50 25.22 3.19
CA MET A 161 -6.42 24.62 4.17
C MET A 161 -6.10 23.13 4.41
N ILE A 162 -5.85 22.36 3.34
CA ILE A 162 -5.49 20.94 3.45
C ILE A 162 -4.17 20.80 4.23
N SER A 163 -3.14 21.57 3.86
CA SER A 163 -1.83 21.55 4.54
C SER A 163 -1.93 21.94 6.00
N GLU A 164 -2.79 22.91 6.37
CA GLU A 164 -3.05 23.25 7.77
C GLU A 164 -3.63 22.06 8.54
N MET A 165 -4.59 21.33 7.96
CA MET A 165 -5.18 20.16 8.61
C MET A 165 -4.18 19.00 8.71
N GLU A 166 -3.32 18.81 7.72
CA GLU A 166 -2.22 17.83 7.76
C GLU A 166 -1.22 18.17 8.86
N LEU A 167 -0.81 19.45 8.98
CA LEU A 167 0.06 19.93 10.06
C LEU A 167 -0.57 19.74 11.44
N GLN A 168 -1.87 19.99 11.57
CA GLN A 168 -2.58 19.77 12.83
C GLN A 168 -2.57 18.28 13.21
N ALA A 169 -2.84 17.39 12.27
CA ALA A 169 -2.78 15.94 12.49
C ALA A 169 -1.35 15.47 12.81
N ALA A 170 -0.35 16.02 12.14
CA ALA A 170 1.06 15.69 12.34
C ALA A 170 1.58 16.01 13.75
N ARG A 171 0.99 17.01 14.45
CA ARG A 171 1.35 17.33 15.86
C ARG A 171 1.10 16.17 16.83
N SER A 172 0.15 15.30 16.52
CA SER A 172 -0.16 14.09 17.28
C SER A 172 0.24 12.82 16.53
N GLY A 173 0.86 12.96 15.35
CA GLY A 173 1.38 11.85 14.56
C GLY A 173 2.67 11.30 15.15
N ALA A 174 2.96 10.04 14.82
CA ALA A 174 4.18 9.37 15.24
C ALA A 174 4.63 8.37 14.18
N LEU A 175 5.94 8.15 14.10
CA LEU A 175 6.49 7.02 13.34
C LEU A 175 6.10 5.71 14.02
N PHE A 176 5.89 4.67 13.23
CA PHE A 176 5.87 3.32 13.79
C PHE A 176 7.23 2.98 14.40
N PRO A 177 7.29 2.18 15.48
CA PRO A 177 8.56 1.86 16.15
C PRO A 177 9.59 1.22 15.23
N PHE A 178 9.14 0.50 14.22
CA PHE A 178 10.01 -0.18 13.26
C PHE A 178 10.58 0.73 12.16
N THR A 179 10.03 1.93 11.95
CA THR A 179 10.34 2.76 10.77
C THR A 179 11.83 3.08 10.62
N ARG A 180 12.45 3.67 11.65
CA ARG A 180 13.88 4.00 11.58
C ARG A 180 14.80 2.75 11.51
N PRO A 181 14.61 1.73 12.35
CA PRO A 181 15.39 0.49 12.26
C PRO A 181 15.28 -0.18 10.88
N LEU A 182 14.08 -0.24 10.32
CA LEU A 182 13.81 -0.84 9.01
C LEU A 182 14.53 -0.10 7.88
N LEU A 183 14.39 1.23 7.81
CA LEU A 183 15.04 2.04 6.77
C LEU A 183 16.56 1.96 6.87
N LYS A 184 17.09 1.93 8.11
CA LYS A 184 18.52 1.74 8.36
C LYS A 184 19.00 0.37 7.88
N SER A 185 18.30 -0.71 8.20
CA SER A 185 18.66 -2.07 7.75
C SER A 185 18.65 -2.20 6.23
N LEU A 186 17.72 -1.56 5.54
CA LEU A 186 17.70 -1.51 4.07
C LEU A 186 18.92 -0.76 3.51
N ALA A 187 19.31 0.35 4.12
CA ALA A 187 20.51 1.08 3.72
C ALA A 187 21.79 0.26 3.95
N GLU A 188 21.88 -0.49 5.06
CA GLU A 188 23.02 -1.38 5.39
C GLU A 188 23.23 -2.49 4.35
N ILE A 189 22.16 -2.99 3.73
CA ILE A 189 22.26 -3.97 2.63
C ILE A 189 22.42 -3.31 1.24
N GLY A 190 22.54 -1.98 1.18
CA GLY A 190 22.72 -1.23 -0.06
C GLY A 190 21.44 -1.04 -0.88
N ALA A 191 20.27 -1.31 -0.32
CA ALA A 191 19.01 -1.09 -1.00
C ALA A 191 18.72 0.42 -1.11
N LYS A 192 18.14 0.84 -2.25
CA LYS A 192 17.66 2.21 -2.44
C LYS A 192 16.27 2.35 -1.86
N THR A 193 16.05 3.42 -1.11
CA THR A 193 14.75 3.68 -0.50
C THR A 193 14.21 5.05 -0.90
N ALA A 194 12.93 5.11 -1.26
CA ALA A 194 12.23 6.37 -1.48
C ALA A 194 10.94 6.41 -0.65
N ILE A 195 10.55 7.62 -0.26
CA ILE A 195 9.26 7.83 0.41
C ILE A 195 8.44 8.79 -0.46
N ILE A 196 7.28 8.33 -0.92
CA ILE A 196 6.33 9.12 -1.71
C ILE A 196 5.02 9.28 -0.94
N THR A 197 4.53 10.50 -0.81
CA THR A 197 3.31 10.76 -0.02
C THR A 197 2.42 11.82 -0.63
N ARG A 198 1.13 11.75 -0.31
CA ARG A 198 0.15 12.78 -0.65
C ARG A 198 0.09 13.91 0.38
N ASN A 199 0.78 13.76 1.50
CA ASN A 199 0.90 14.80 2.51
C ASN A 199 1.88 15.89 2.09
N CYS A 200 1.72 17.09 2.62
CA CYS A 200 2.68 18.18 2.41
C CYS A 200 3.99 17.90 3.15
N GLU A 201 5.09 18.44 2.63
CA GLU A 201 6.43 18.25 3.21
C GLU A 201 6.49 18.64 4.67
N ALA A 202 5.91 19.78 5.01
CA ALA A 202 5.96 20.33 6.37
C ALA A 202 5.29 19.39 7.40
N ALA A 203 4.19 18.73 7.05
CA ALA A 203 3.53 17.77 7.93
C ALA A 203 4.37 16.50 8.13
N VAL A 204 4.97 15.98 7.07
CA VAL A 204 5.86 14.81 7.15
C VAL A 204 7.09 15.13 7.99
N ARG A 205 7.75 16.28 7.76
CA ARG A 205 8.94 16.69 8.53
C ARG A 205 8.64 17.00 10.00
N LEU A 206 7.41 17.35 10.35
CA LEU A 206 7.02 17.49 11.75
C LEU A 206 7.02 16.12 12.48
N VAL A 207 6.66 15.03 11.80
CA VAL A 207 6.65 13.67 12.34
C VAL A 207 8.02 12.99 12.18
N PHE A 208 8.72 13.27 11.08
CA PHE A 208 10.01 12.67 10.73
C PHE A 208 11.02 13.77 10.30
N PRO A 209 11.55 14.55 11.26
CA PRO A 209 12.43 15.69 10.96
C PRO A 209 13.70 15.30 10.20
N ASP A 210 14.26 14.16 10.53
CA ASP A 210 15.50 13.59 10.00
C ASP A 210 15.27 12.59 8.84
N ILE A 211 14.13 12.67 8.14
CA ILE A 211 13.74 11.73 7.07
C ILE A 211 14.83 11.57 6.00
N SER A 212 15.54 12.64 5.68
CA SER A 212 16.59 12.65 4.65
C SER A 212 17.83 11.83 5.03
N ASP A 213 18.00 11.50 6.32
CA ASP A 213 19.11 10.67 6.79
C ASP A 213 18.79 9.16 6.67
N TYR A 214 17.51 8.83 6.40
CA TYR A 214 17.00 7.46 6.39
C TYR A 214 16.56 6.95 5.03
N CYS A 215 16.50 7.80 4.00
CA CYS A 215 16.07 7.37 2.67
C CYS A 215 16.93 8.04 1.58
N SER A 216 16.99 7.38 0.42
CA SER A 216 17.68 7.89 -0.76
C SER A 216 16.96 9.07 -1.40
N GLY A 217 15.65 9.18 -1.16
CA GLY A 217 14.83 10.28 -1.68
C GLY A 217 13.48 10.41 -0.96
N PHE A 218 13.03 11.65 -0.79
CA PHE A 218 11.74 11.98 -0.20
C PHE A 218 10.95 12.90 -1.14
N PHE A 219 9.75 12.47 -1.54
CA PHE A 219 8.92 13.11 -2.54
C PHE A 219 7.50 13.34 -2.00
N PRO A 220 7.27 14.43 -1.27
CA PRO A 220 5.95 14.84 -0.82
C PRO A 220 5.12 15.40 -1.98
N ARG A 221 3.80 15.57 -1.76
CA ARG A 221 2.89 16.18 -2.74
C ARG A 221 3.42 17.49 -3.34
N ASP A 222 4.08 18.29 -2.54
CA ASP A 222 4.54 19.64 -2.92
C ASP A 222 5.68 19.61 -3.95
N HIS A 223 6.33 18.47 -4.14
CA HIS A 223 7.48 18.31 -5.05
C HIS A 223 7.11 17.71 -6.40
N VAL A 224 5.83 17.39 -6.63
CA VAL A 224 5.37 16.75 -7.86
C VAL A 224 4.14 17.43 -8.43
N LEU A 225 4.00 17.38 -9.75
CA LEU A 225 2.84 17.94 -10.45
C LEU A 225 1.59 17.06 -10.21
N SER A 226 1.77 15.76 -10.23
CA SER A 226 0.71 14.77 -10.11
C SER A 226 1.08 13.75 -9.03
N PRO A 227 0.52 13.87 -7.81
CA PRO A 227 0.75 12.87 -6.77
C PRO A 227 -0.02 11.56 -7.06
N LYS A 228 0.32 10.50 -6.31
CA LYS A 228 -0.46 9.24 -6.34
C LYS A 228 -1.97 9.51 -6.42
N PRO A 229 -2.76 8.81 -7.23
CA PRO A 229 -2.48 7.56 -7.93
C PRO A 229 -1.78 7.68 -9.28
N ASP A 230 -1.36 8.89 -9.71
CA ASP A 230 -0.62 9.05 -10.96
C ASP A 230 0.73 8.32 -10.85
N PRO A 231 1.05 7.39 -11.77
CA PRO A 231 2.34 6.67 -11.76
C PRO A 231 3.55 7.59 -11.95
N ALA A 232 3.37 8.79 -12.48
CA ALA A 232 4.43 9.77 -12.64
C ALA A 232 5.12 10.11 -11.32
N HIS A 233 4.38 10.11 -10.19
CA HIS A 233 4.96 10.33 -8.87
C HIS A 233 5.99 9.26 -8.51
N LEU A 234 5.64 7.99 -8.71
CA LEU A 234 6.52 6.85 -8.42
C LEU A 234 7.69 6.78 -9.40
N ILE A 235 7.45 6.99 -10.68
CA ILE A 235 8.48 7.00 -11.72
C ILE A 235 9.51 8.10 -11.44
N HIS A 236 9.03 9.32 -11.13
CA HIS A 236 9.91 10.44 -10.77
C HIS A 236 10.78 10.12 -9.55
N ALA A 237 10.20 9.49 -8.52
CA ALA A 237 10.93 9.08 -7.32
C ALA A 237 12.04 8.06 -7.66
N LEU A 238 11.72 7.03 -8.43
CA LEU A 238 12.68 6.00 -8.84
C LEU A 238 13.80 6.56 -9.71
N ASP A 239 13.47 7.39 -10.69
CA ASP A 239 14.46 8.06 -11.55
C ASP A 239 15.40 8.93 -10.73
N SER A 240 14.86 9.71 -9.77
CA SER A 240 15.62 10.62 -8.92
C SER A 240 16.65 9.91 -8.04
N ILE A 241 16.35 8.68 -7.59
CA ILE A 241 17.30 7.86 -6.81
C ILE A 241 18.12 6.92 -7.69
N GLY A 242 17.97 6.99 -9.01
CA GLY A 242 18.65 6.11 -9.97
C GLY A 242 18.28 4.64 -9.82
N ALA A 243 17.01 4.33 -9.51
CA ALA A 243 16.49 2.98 -9.35
C ALA A 243 15.81 2.48 -10.63
N GLN A 244 15.75 1.15 -10.81
CA GLN A 244 15.11 0.54 -11.96
C GLN A 244 13.70 0.06 -11.59
N LEU A 245 12.72 0.30 -12.46
CA LEU A 245 11.33 -0.14 -12.27
C LEU A 245 11.22 -1.65 -12.02
N ARG A 246 11.95 -2.47 -12.77
CA ARG A 246 11.88 -3.93 -12.71
C ARG A 246 12.34 -4.54 -11.38
N THR A 247 13.19 -3.82 -10.62
CA THR A 247 13.73 -4.25 -9.33
C THR A 247 13.16 -3.41 -8.18
N ALA A 248 12.09 -2.65 -8.44
CA ALA A 248 11.44 -1.79 -7.46
C ALA A 248 10.13 -2.41 -6.94
N ILE A 249 9.81 -2.11 -5.69
CA ILE A 249 8.55 -2.44 -5.06
C ILE A 249 7.90 -1.19 -4.46
N MET A 250 6.60 -0.97 -4.75
CA MET A 250 5.77 0.03 -4.08
C MET A 250 5.06 -0.59 -2.89
N ILE A 251 5.24 0.00 -1.70
CA ILE A 251 4.68 -0.48 -0.43
C ILE A 251 3.76 0.60 0.14
N GLY A 252 2.52 0.24 0.46
CA GLY A 252 1.57 1.16 1.04
C GLY A 252 0.39 0.45 1.69
N ASP A 253 -0.39 1.19 2.49
CA ASP A 253 -1.55 0.66 3.22
C ASP A 253 -2.87 0.85 2.48
N HIS A 254 -2.86 1.55 1.34
CA HIS A 254 -4.09 1.92 0.63
C HIS A 254 -4.13 1.33 -0.80
N PRO A 255 -5.32 0.97 -1.34
CA PRO A 255 -5.49 0.52 -2.72
C PRO A 255 -4.85 1.44 -3.78
N MET A 256 -4.78 2.74 -3.49
CA MET A 256 -4.14 3.74 -4.34
C MET A 256 -2.64 3.47 -4.55
N ASP A 257 -1.93 3.00 -3.53
CA ASP A 257 -0.51 2.66 -3.62
C ASP A 257 -0.28 1.49 -4.56
N ILE A 258 -1.15 0.48 -4.44
CA ILE A 258 -1.14 -0.68 -5.31
C ILE A 258 -1.45 -0.28 -6.76
N GLN A 259 -2.45 0.60 -6.96
CA GLN A 259 -2.78 1.12 -8.29
C GLN A 259 -1.60 1.90 -8.89
N THR A 260 -0.95 2.77 -8.09
CA THR A 260 0.22 3.54 -8.52
C THR A 260 1.36 2.62 -8.96
N GLY A 261 1.70 1.62 -8.14
CA GLY A 261 2.76 0.65 -8.46
C GLY A 261 2.47 -0.14 -9.72
N LYS A 262 1.23 -0.64 -9.87
CA LYS A 262 0.81 -1.38 -11.07
C LYS A 262 0.82 -0.52 -12.33
N ALA A 263 0.35 0.72 -12.24
CA ALA A 263 0.35 1.65 -13.36
C ALA A 263 1.79 2.02 -13.79
N ALA A 264 2.73 2.06 -12.84
CA ALA A 264 4.16 2.26 -13.11
C ALA A 264 4.88 0.97 -13.58
N GLY A 265 4.25 -0.20 -13.48
CA GLY A 265 4.86 -1.48 -13.88
C GLY A 265 5.87 -2.02 -12.86
N VAL A 266 5.76 -1.65 -11.59
CA VAL A 266 6.59 -2.17 -10.49
C VAL A 266 5.83 -3.22 -9.67
N MET A 267 6.57 -3.98 -8.87
CA MET A 267 5.99 -4.88 -7.86
C MET A 267 5.24 -4.07 -6.79
N THR A 268 4.25 -4.68 -6.15
CA THR A 268 3.40 -4.00 -5.18
C THR A 268 3.20 -4.81 -3.91
N ALA A 269 3.28 -4.17 -2.77
CA ALA A 269 2.92 -4.79 -1.49
C ALA A 269 1.96 -3.91 -0.70
N GLY A 270 0.94 -4.55 -0.16
CA GLY A 270 0.01 -3.93 0.79
C GLY A 270 0.42 -4.24 2.23
N VAL A 271 0.32 -3.24 3.12
CA VAL A 271 0.49 -3.43 4.56
C VAL A 271 -0.78 -3.04 5.31
N CYS A 272 -1.13 -3.82 6.33
CA CYS A 272 -2.37 -3.63 7.10
C CYS A 272 -2.17 -2.74 8.35
N SER A 273 -1.08 -1.98 8.39
CA SER A 273 -0.78 -1.05 9.49
C SER A 273 -1.61 0.23 9.47
N GLY A 274 -2.25 0.54 8.33
CA GLY A 274 -3.16 1.67 8.17
C GLY A 274 -4.64 1.28 8.34
N SER A 275 -5.50 1.94 7.58
CA SER A 275 -6.96 1.79 7.72
C SER A 275 -7.59 0.75 6.79
N THR A 276 -6.85 0.22 5.82
CA THR A 276 -7.38 -0.68 4.79
C THR A 276 -7.24 -2.14 5.23
N CYS A 277 -8.28 -2.92 5.04
CA CYS A 277 -8.22 -4.35 5.34
C CYS A 277 -7.49 -5.13 4.24
N LYS A 278 -6.99 -6.31 4.62
CA LYS A 278 -6.25 -7.22 3.75
C LYS A 278 -6.98 -7.56 2.46
N GLU A 279 -8.27 -7.82 2.56
CA GLU A 279 -9.11 -8.21 1.43
C GLU A 279 -9.21 -7.11 0.37
N GLU A 280 -9.14 -5.85 0.78
CA GLU A 280 -9.14 -4.71 -0.13
C GLU A 280 -7.81 -4.55 -0.85
N LEU A 281 -6.69 -4.72 -0.15
CA LEU A 281 -5.36 -4.71 -0.74
C LEU A 281 -5.18 -5.86 -1.75
N VAL A 282 -5.67 -7.07 -1.41
CA VAL A 282 -5.69 -8.20 -2.35
C VAL A 282 -6.58 -7.90 -3.57
N ARG A 283 -7.77 -7.30 -3.38
CA ARG A 283 -8.65 -6.91 -4.49
C ARG A 283 -8.03 -5.82 -5.38
N ALA A 284 -7.28 -4.89 -4.79
CA ALA A 284 -6.52 -3.89 -5.55
C ALA A 284 -5.41 -4.53 -6.40
N GLY A 285 -5.03 -5.76 -6.07
CA GLY A 285 -4.08 -6.54 -6.83
C GLY A 285 -2.65 -6.50 -6.31
N ALA A 286 -2.45 -6.23 -5.03
CA ALA A 286 -1.13 -6.34 -4.40
C ALA A 286 -0.50 -7.71 -4.69
N ASP A 287 0.81 -7.71 -4.98
CA ASP A 287 1.56 -8.95 -5.20
C ASP A 287 1.89 -9.63 -3.86
N TRP A 288 2.05 -8.84 -2.80
CA TRP A 288 2.19 -9.30 -1.40
C TRP A 288 1.26 -8.50 -0.49
N VAL A 289 0.83 -9.12 0.60
CA VAL A 289 0.14 -8.44 1.70
C VAL A 289 0.68 -8.95 3.03
N ALA A 290 1.06 -8.01 3.90
CA ALA A 290 1.60 -8.27 5.23
C ALA A 290 0.87 -7.44 6.30
N ASP A 291 1.10 -7.76 7.57
CA ASP A 291 0.50 -7.02 8.67
C ASP A 291 1.11 -5.60 8.80
N ASP A 292 2.43 -5.49 8.56
CA ASP A 292 3.18 -4.22 8.56
C ASP A 292 4.44 -4.30 7.68
N CYS A 293 5.15 -3.17 7.56
CA CYS A 293 6.38 -3.10 6.78
C CYS A 293 7.50 -3.96 7.36
N GLN A 294 7.60 -4.07 8.68
CA GLN A 294 8.64 -4.89 9.32
C GLN A 294 8.49 -6.35 8.90
N THR A 295 7.31 -6.90 9.07
CA THR A 295 6.96 -8.27 8.68
C THR A 295 7.23 -8.52 7.19
N LEU A 296 6.86 -7.55 6.34
CA LEU A 296 7.08 -7.64 4.89
C LEU A 296 8.57 -7.69 4.55
N ILE A 297 9.37 -6.77 5.08
CA ILE A 297 10.80 -6.65 4.73
C ILE A 297 11.60 -7.84 5.28
N GLU A 298 11.33 -8.28 6.51
CA GLU A 298 11.92 -9.51 7.06
C GLU A 298 11.67 -10.72 6.16
N PHE A 299 10.48 -10.83 5.59
CA PHE A 299 10.16 -11.88 4.64
C PHE A 299 10.93 -11.73 3.32
N LEU A 300 10.90 -10.56 2.69
CA LEU A 300 11.54 -10.33 1.40
C LEU A 300 13.06 -10.51 1.46
N THR A 301 13.73 -10.04 2.53
CA THR A 301 15.18 -10.17 2.71
C THR A 301 15.62 -11.58 3.06
N THR A 302 14.79 -12.37 3.77
CA THR A 302 15.09 -13.77 4.04
C THR A 302 14.95 -14.66 2.80
N MET A 303 14.13 -14.26 1.84
CA MET A 303 14.01 -14.96 0.56
C MET A 303 15.28 -14.80 -0.29
N GLU A 304 15.93 -13.63 -0.26
CA GLU A 304 17.14 -13.35 -1.03
C GLU A 304 18.40 -14.06 -0.49
N SER A 305 18.49 -14.26 0.83
CA SER A 305 19.72 -14.80 1.46
C SER A 305 19.96 -16.30 1.22
N GLY A 306 19.06 -17.04 0.60
CA GLY A 306 19.30 -18.44 0.19
C GLY A 306 19.83 -19.42 1.27
N ASP A 307 20.14 -18.95 2.47
CA ASP A 307 20.78 -19.65 3.56
C ASP A 307 19.77 -20.44 4.40
N GLY A 308 19.38 -21.58 3.91
CA GLY A 308 18.39 -22.39 4.63
C GLY A 308 18.47 -23.89 4.43
N CYS A 309 19.60 -24.42 3.98
CA CYS A 309 19.82 -25.87 3.97
C CYS A 309 21.24 -26.25 4.35
N THR A 310 21.64 -26.01 5.60
CA THR A 310 22.68 -26.86 6.22
C THR A 310 22.00 -28.19 6.55
N ARG A 311 22.30 -29.21 5.76
CA ARG A 311 22.04 -30.60 6.13
C ARG A 311 22.79 -30.87 7.44
N PRO A 312 22.17 -31.48 8.45
CA PRO A 312 22.96 -32.08 9.50
C PRO A 312 23.76 -33.23 8.87
N VAL A 313 25.09 -33.09 8.96
CA VAL A 313 26.01 -34.21 8.75
C VAL A 313 25.99 -35.04 10.02
N GLY A 314 25.61 -36.30 9.91
CA GLY A 314 25.61 -37.27 10.99
C GLY A 314 24.74 -38.44 10.65
#